data_31ee75c437beade3caed31c77978ff5e
#
_entry.id   31ee75c437beade3caed31c77978ff5e
#
_cell.length_a   1.000
_cell.length_b   1.000
_cell.length_c   1.000
_cell.angle_alpha   90.00
_cell.angle_beta   90.00
_cell.angle_gamma   90.00
#
_symmetry.space_group_name_H-M   'P 1'
#
loop_
_entity.id
_entity.type
_entity.pdbx_description
1 polymer ?
#
loop_
_entity_poly.entity_id
_entity_poly.type
_entity_poly.pdbx_seq_one_letter_code
_entity_poly.pdbx_strand_id
1 'polypeptide(L)'
;MSRVETLTAYRCKFSYMQRNNPLIDEYREDIKLGKQPEFTFDDFISLYIENSNDLLIGKNSDRAIELTNDRISEDTFGGIKFWHISPLAGKQGQPMTVLKRSTGKKYDFGADSAALYNYHLFVYETDNEFVAIFHRQNGSGCKSVFLETANNILKTKGIKLEMSLIVPISDKEKDITPVKLTLQCVENDPSSDVADNIKRKKIVIRDMGLNLEVMDNSPIANIIKNVQLGKISKEAAFAEIKESQGNANDFNDAELSLKIGKKTRRVSWNDFENIVGVHDITDELHREYAKSKNFVNELTKLSHKYYHDIIESGVTDDE
;
A
#
# COMPACT_ATOMS: atom_id res chain seq x y z
N MET A 1 19.12 -6.72 14.59
CA MET A 1 18.79 -6.04 13.32
C MET A 1 17.88 -4.88 13.67
N SER A 2 18.19 -3.67 13.23
CA SER A 2 17.31 -2.52 13.39
C SER A 2 16.06 -2.74 12.54
N ARG A 3 14.90 -2.41 13.09
CA ARG A 3 13.61 -2.47 12.41
C ARG A 3 13.60 -1.42 11.29
N VAL A 4 13.22 -1.79 10.10
CA VAL A 4 13.09 -0.86 8.97
C VAL A 4 11.74 -0.17 9.04
N GLU A 5 11.73 1.17 9.04
CA GLU A 5 10.55 2.00 9.11
C GLU A 5 10.44 2.85 7.84
N THR A 6 9.29 2.84 7.20
CA THR A 6 9.09 3.55 5.93
C THR A 6 7.72 4.22 5.86
N LEU A 7 7.63 5.29 5.08
CA LEU A 7 6.38 5.97 4.70
C LEU A 7 6.08 5.75 3.24
N THR A 8 4.80 5.67 2.89
CA THR A 8 4.32 5.59 1.52
C THR A 8 3.07 6.45 1.38
N ALA A 9 3.07 7.37 0.44
CA ALA A 9 1.99 8.33 0.23
C ALA A 9 1.09 7.92 -0.93
N TYR A 10 -0.19 8.20 -0.78
CA TYR A 10 -1.21 7.96 -1.79
C TYR A 10 -2.13 9.17 -1.92
N ARG A 11 -2.40 9.57 -3.16
CA ARG A 11 -3.51 10.46 -3.49
C ARG A 11 -4.79 9.65 -3.37
N CYS A 12 -5.74 10.16 -2.65
CA CYS A 12 -6.99 9.47 -2.34
C CYS A 12 -8.18 10.34 -2.74
N LYS A 13 -9.19 9.69 -3.33
CA LYS A 13 -10.46 10.33 -3.63
C LYS A 13 -11.61 9.35 -3.50
N PHE A 14 -12.79 9.89 -3.22
CA PHE A 14 -14.02 9.15 -3.32
C PHE A 14 -14.57 9.25 -4.74
N SER A 15 -14.94 8.12 -5.31
CA SER A 15 -15.59 8.05 -6.61
C SER A 15 -16.90 7.28 -6.50
N TYR A 16 -17.90 7.69 -7.27
CA TYR A 16 -19.19 7.00 -7.31
C TYR A 16 -19.10 5.82 -8.26
N MET A 17 -19.59 4.66 -7.80
CA MET A 17 -19.59 3.45 -8.62
C MET A 17 -20.56 3.63 -9.79
N GLN A 18 -20.06 3.45 -11.01
CA GLN A 18 -20.93 3.37 -12.20
C GLN A 18 -21.71 2.06 -12.15
N ARG A 19 -22.90 2.10 -11.62
CA ARG A 19 -23.87 1.02 -11.76
C ARG A 19 -25.22 1.67 -12.08
N ASN A 20 -26.03 1.02 -12.90
CA ASN A 20 -27.43 1.34 -13.16
C ASN A 20 -28.26 1.18 -11.87
N ASN A 21 -27.97 1.99 -10.87
CA ASN A 21 -28.70 2.03 -9.62
C ASN A 21 -29.35 3.42 -9.53
N PRO A 22 -30.67 3.53 -9.72
CA PRO A 22 -31.38 4.82 -9.71
C PRO A 22 -31.15 5.68 -8.48
N LEU A 23 -30.99 5.04 -7.30
CA LEU A 23 -30.73 5.76 -6.04
C LEU A 23 -29.35 6.42 -6.01
N ILE A 24 -28.35 5.79 -6.65
CA ILE A 24 -26.99 6.35 -6.72
C ILE A 24 -26.95 7.49 -7.73
N ASP A 25 -27.66 7.35 -8.85
CA ASP A 25 -27.73 8.38 -9.87
C ASP A 25 -28.48 9.62 -9.34
N GLU A 26 -29.58 9.43 -8.59
CA GLU A 26 -30.32 10.50 -7.91
C GLU A 26 -29.41 11.22 -6.87
N TYR A 27 -28.67 10.48 -6.05
CA TYR A 27 -27.74 11.04 -5.07
C TYR A 27 -26.63 11.88 -5.74
N ARG A 28 -26.06 11.41 -6.84
CA ARG A 28 -25.06 12.15 -7.63
C ARG A 28 -25.63 13.43 -8.25
N GLU A 29 -26.85 13.38 -8.74
CA GLU A 29 -27.57 14.55 -9.28
C GLU A 29 -27.83 15.56 -8.16
N ASP A 30 -28.21 15.10 -6.99
CA ASP A 30 -28.47 15.98 -5.84
C ASP A 30 -27.21 16.66 -5.34
N ILE A 31 -26.05 15.99 -5.35
CA ILE A 31 -24.76 16.64 -5.08
C ILE A 31 -24.44 17.69 -6.14
N LYS A 32 -24.56 17.36 -7.43
CA LYS A 32 -24.32 18.33 -8.52
C LYS A 32 -25.24 19.56 -8.46
N LEU A 33 -26.43 19.37 -7.96
CA LEU A 33 -27.41 20.44 -7.77
C LEU A 33 -27.25 21.20 -6.45
N GLY A 34 -26.23 20.85 -5.64
CA GLY A 34 -25.98 21.45 -4.33
C GLY A 34 -27.05 21.14 -3.29
N LYS A 35 -27.90 20.12 -3.52
CA LYS A 35 -28.94 19.72 -2.57
C LYS A 35 -28.41 18.84 -1.44
N GLN A 36 -27.28 18.14 -1.69
CA GLN A 36 -26.57 17.35 -0.68
C GLN A 36 -25.08 17.71 -0.69
N PRO A 37 -24.42 17.70 0.47
CA PRO A 37 -22.99 17.89 0.56
C PRO A 37 -22.25 16.71 -0.09
N GLU A 38 -21.06 16.98 -0.62
CA GLU A 38 -20.16 15.95 -1.08
C GLU A 38 -19.73 15.05 0.07
N PHE A 39 -19.51 13.76 -0.21
CA PHE A 39 -19.07 12.79 0.81
C PHE A 39 -17.64 13.10 1.24
N THR A 40 -17.48 13.42 2.51
CA THR A 40 -16.22 13.87 3.11
C THR A 40 -15.42 12.72 3.74
N PHE A 41 -14.19 13.01 4.15
CA PHE A 41 -13.39 12.05 4.91
C PHE A 41 -13.98 11.82 6.32
N ASP A 42 -14.60 12.82 6.94
CA ASP A 42 -15.28 12.67 8.23
C ASP A 42 -16.49 11.72 8.13
N ASP A 43 -17.27 11.83 7.03
CA ASP A 43 -18.36 10.91 6.76
C ASP A 43 -17.85 9.47 6.60
N PHE A 44 -16.72 9.32 5.89
CA PHE A 44 -16.06 8.03 5.72
C PHE A 44 -15.60 7.44 7.06
N ILE A 45 -14.92 8.22 7.90
CA ILE A 45 -14.43 7.76 9.20
C ILE A 45 -15.60 7.35 10.10
N SER A 46 -16.65 8.15 10.15
CA SER A 46 -17.86 7.85 10.92
C SER A 46 -18.49 6.53 10.46
N LEU A 47 -18.67 6.39 9.15
CA LEU A 47 -19.22 5.16 8.54
C LEU A 47 -18.31 3.95 8.79
N TYR A 48 -16.99 4.13 8.71
CA TYR A 48 -16.02 3.06 8.93
C TYR A 48 -16.09 2.55 10.38
N ILE A 49 -16.12 3.47 11.36
CA ILE A 49 -16.21 3.13 12.79
C ILE A 49 -17.53 2.42 13.10
N GLU A 50 -18.67 2.93 12.60
CA GLU A 50 -19.98 2.29 12.79
C GLU A 50 -19.99 0.82 12.33
N ASN A 51 -19.21 0.50 11.28
CA ASN A 51 -19.13 -0.84 10.72
C ASN A 51 -17.94 -1.67 11.22
N SER A 52 -17.05 -1.11 12.05
CA SER A 52 -15.83 -1.76 12.54
C SER A 52 -15.89 -2.12 14.03
N ASN A 53 -17.09 -2.24 14.61
CA ASN A 53 -17.26 -2.66 16.00
C ASN A 53 -16.64 -4.04 16.30
N ASP A 54 -16.33 -4.79 15.24
CA ASP A 54 -15.64 -6.08 15.28
C ASP A 54 -14.42 -6.06 14.35
N LEU A 55 -13.57 -7.07 14.52
CA LEU A 55 -12.43 -7.30 13.64
C LEU A 55 -12.88 -7.49 12.19
N LEU A 56 -12.53 -6.54 11.32
CA LEU A 56 -12.82 -6.63 9.90
C LEU A 56 -11.81 -7.55 9.21
N ILE A 57 -12.31 -8.50 8.43
CA ILE A 57 -11.50 -9.46 7.69
C ILE A 57 -11.55 -9.13 6.21
N GLY A 58 -10.38 -9.02 5.59
CA GLY A 58 -10.28 -8.90 4.14
C GLY A 58 -10.75 -10.19 3.46
N LYS A 59 -11.67 -10.08 2.51
CA LYS A 59 -12.23 -11.23 1.79
C LYS A 59 -11.21 -11.88 0.85
N ASN A 60 -10.31 -11.05 0.30
CA ASN A 60 -9.30 -11.47 -0.67
C ASN A 60 -7.89 -11.58 -0.04
N SER A 61 -7.73 -11.09 1.19
CA SER A 61 -6.50 -11.17 1.96
C SER A 61 -6.75 -11.96 3.24
N ASP A 62 -5.79 -12.77 3.64
CA ASP A 62 -5.76 -13.44 4.94
C ASP A 62 -5.37 -12.44 6.06
N ARG A 63 -5.84 -11.21 5.97
CA ARG A 63 -5.54 -10.12 6.89
C ARG A 63 -6.79 -9.60 7.55
N ALA A 64 -6.61 -9.20 8.79
CA ALA A 64 -7.63 -8.56 9.61
C ALA A 64 -7.20 -7.16 9.99
N ILE A 65 -8.16 -6.28 10.19
CA ILE A 65 -7.96 -4.91 10.68
C ILE A 65 -9.03 -4.57 11.72
N GLU A 66 -8.61 -3.87 12.76
CA GLU A 66 -9.46 -3.33 13.80
C GLU A 66 -9.17 -1.83 13.91
N LEU A 67 -10.21 -1.03 13.93
CA LEU A 67 -10.13 0.41 14.12
C LEU A 67 -11.25 0.86 15.06
N THR A 68 -10.88 1.42 16.19
CA THR A 68 -11.79 1.96 17.20
C THR A 68 -11.65 3.49 17.29
N ASN A 69 -12.65 4.16 17.80
CA ASN A 69 -12.70 5.62 17.84
C ASN A 69 -11.53 6.25 18.63
N ASP A 70 -11.08 5.61 19.70
CA ASP A 70 -9.94 6.04 20.52
C ASP A 70 -8.59 5.95 19.80
N ARG A 71 -8.56 5.35 18.59
CA ARG A 71 -7.39 5.22 17.72
C ARG A 71 -7.34 6.23 16.59
N ILE A 72 -8.23 7.22 16.63
CA ILE A 72 -8.33 8.29 15.65
C ILE A 72 -8.19 9.61 16.40
N SER A 73 -7.32 10.46 15.92
CA SER A 73 -7.21 11.85 16.37
C SER A 73 -7.20 12.79 15.16
N GLU A 74 -7.87 13.89 15.32
CA GLU A 74 -7.90 15.00 14.37
C GLU A 74 -7.09 16.15 14.94
N ASP A 75 -6.32 16.82 14.09
CA ASP A 75 -5.50 17.98 14.43
C ASP A 75 -5.27 18.85 13.19
N THR A 76 -4.51 19.93 13.36
CA THR A 76 -4.17 20.88 12.29
C THR A 76 -2.67 21.04 12.20
N PHE A 77 -2.14 20.93 10.98
CA PHE A 77 -0.74 21.19 10.68
C PHE A 77 -0.60 22.25 9.58
N GLY A 78 0.05 23.37 9.88
CA GLY A 78 0.22 24.46 8.92
C GLY A 78 -1.10 25.03 8.36
N GLY A 79 -2.20 24.96 9.12
CA GLY A 79 -3.54 25.35 8.67
C GLY A 79 -4.29 24.26 7.90
N ILE A 80 -3.66 23.11 7.65
CA ILE A 80 -4.26 21.97 6.96
C ILE A 80 -4.79 20.99 8.01
N LYS A 81 -6.04 20.58 7.85
CA LYS A 81 -6.66 19.54 8.67
C LYS A 81 -6.01 18.19 8.36
N PHE A 82 -5.68 17.43 9.39
CA PHE A 82 -5.21 16.07 9.22
C PHE A 82 -5.74 15.12 10.29
N TRP A 83 -5.80 13.85 9.96
CA TRP A 83 -6.16 12.78 10.88
C TRP A 83 -4.95 11.85 11.08
N HIS A 84 -4.69 11.50 12.33
CA HIS A 84 -3.82 10.39 12.67
C HIS A 84 -4.66 9.20 13.07
N ILE A 85 -4.54 8.11 12.34
CA ILE A 85 -5.30 6.88 12.51
C ILE A 85 -4.31 5.76 12.83
N SER A 86 -4.54 5.02 13.92
CA SER A 86 -3.63 3.97 14.36
C SER A 86 -4.31 2.59 14.43
N PRO A 87 -4.65 1.97 13.27
CA PRO A 87 -5.32 0.69 13.23
C PRO A 87 -4.42 -0.44 13.73
N LEU A 88 -5.05 -1.45 14.33
CA LEU A 88 -4.44 -2.76 14.51
C LEU A 88 -4.70 -3.61 13.27
N ALA A 89 -3.65 -4.16 12.67
CA ALA A 89 -3.81 -5.03 11.51
C ALA A 89 -2.80 -6.16 11.51
N GLY A 90 -3.15 -7.30 10.89
CA GLY A 90 -2.27 -8.44 10.85
C GLY A 90 -2.80 -9.61 10.06
N LYS A 91 -2.06 -10.71 10.08
CA LYS A 91 -2.47 -11.94 9.43
C LYS A 91 -3.37 -12.76 10.33
N GLN A 92 -4.42 -13.32 9.76
CA GLN A 92 -5.30 -14.32 10.36
C GLN A 92 -4.92 -15.72 9.89
N GLY A 93 -5.34 -16.73 10.66
CA GLY A 93 -5.28 -18.13 10.23
C GLY A 93 -3.92 -18.79 10.35
N GLN A 94 -3.00 -18.23 11.11
CA GLN A 94 -1.72 -18.88 11.42
C GLN A 94 -1.70 -19.29 12.89
N PRO A 95 -1.81 -20.60 13.22
CA PRO A 95 -1.61 -21.06 14.58
C PRO A 95 -0.24 -20.62 15.09
N MET A 96 -0.19 -20.05 16.29
CA MET A 96 1.05 -19.60 16.89
C MET A 96 1.04 -19.84 18.40
N THR A 97 2.23 -20.07 18.94
CA THR A 97 2.44 -20.09 20.39
C THR A 97 3.23 -18.88 20.80
N VAL A 98 2.69 -18.07 21.69
CA VAL A 98 3.38 -16.91 22.27
C VAL A 98 3.92 -17.28 23.66
N LEU A 99 5.22 -17.13 23.87
CA LEU A 99 5.88 -17.34 25.15
C LEU A 99 6.07 -16.00 25.88
N LYS A 100 5.44 -15.83 27.03
CA LYS A 100 5.70 -14.69 27.91
C LYS A 100 7.02 -14.92 28.65
N ARG A 101 8.07 -14.24 28.23
CA ARG A 101 9.46 -14.44 28.71
C ARG A 101 9.60 -14.28 30.20
N SER A 102 8.89 -13.32 30.81
CA SER A 102 8.99 -13.04 32.25
C SER A 102 8.37 -14.11 33.16
N THR A 103 7.45 -14.91 32.65
CA THR A 103 6.69 -15.92 33.44
C THR A 103 6.82 -17.33 32.91
N GLY A 104 7.42 -17.54 31.72
CA GLY A 104 7.47 -18.83 31.06
C GLY A 104 6.11 -19.36 30.56
N LYS A 105 5.02 -18.57 30.74
CA LYS A 105 3.68 -18.99 30.28
C LYS A 105 3.60 -18.99 28.77
N LYS A 106 2.98 -20.05 28.22
CA LYS A 106 2.67 -20.19 26.80
C LYS A 106 1.19 -19.90 26.56
N TYR A 107 0.90 -19.24 25.46
CA TYR A 107 -0.45 -18.96 24.98
C TYR A 107 -0.52 -19.46 23.53
N ASP A 108 -1.41 -20.40 23.28
CA ASP A 108 -1.64 -20.97 21.97
C ASP A 108 -2.84 -20.26 21.32
N PHE A 109 -2.64 -19.82 20.08
CA PHE A 109 -3.66 -19.17 19.26
C PHE A 109 -3.99 -20.07 18.08
N GLY A 110 -5.26 -20.31 17.83
CA GLY A 110 -5.75 -21.14 16.75
C GLY A 110 -5.80 -20.42 15.40
N ALA A 111 -6.28 -21.12 14.39
CA ALA A 111 -6.45 -20.57 13.04
C ALA A 111 -7.54 -19.48 12.94
N ASP A 112 -8.40 -19.36 13.93
CA ASP A 112 -9.41 -18.31 14.09
C ASP A 112 -8.87 -17.01 14.66
N SER A 113 -7.61 -17.00 15.10
CA SER A 113 -6.94 -15.86 15.72
C SER A 113 -6.15 -15.04 14.72
N ALA A 114 -5.99 -13.74 14.98
CA ALA A 114 -5.15 -12.85 14.20
C ALA A 114 -4.01 -12.26 15.05
N ALA A 115 -2.79 -12.24 14.50
CA ALA A 115 -1.67 -11.53 15.10
C ALA A 115 -1.69 -10.07 14.64
N LEU A 116 -2.19 -9.18 15.49
CA LEU A 116 -2.36 -7.76 15.17
C LEU A 116 -1.14 -6.93 15.59
N TYR A 117 -0.75 -6.01 14.74
CA TYR A 117 0.31 -5.02 14.97
C TYR A 117 -0.27 -3.62 14.85
N ASN A 118 0.29 -2.68 15.60
CA ASN A 118 -0.10 -1.29 15.50
C ASN A 118 0.57 -0.65 14.28
N TYR A 119 -0.24 -0.10 13.37
CA TYR A 119 0.20 0.68 12.23
C TYR A 119 -0.26 2.12 12.38
N HIS A 120 0.31 3.02 11.59
CA HIS A 120 -0.05 4.44 11.60
C HIS A 120 -0.36 4.89 10.17
N LEU A 121 -1.42 5.65 10.07
CA LEU A 121 -1.90 6.29 8.85
C LEU A 121 -2.14 7.77 9.16
N PHE A 122 -1.60 8.64 8.33
CA PHE A 122 -1.81 10.08 8.40
C PHE A 122 -2.55 10.52 7.14
N VAL A 123 -3.66 11.22 7.30
CA VAL A 123 -4.47 11.68 6.19
C VAL A 123 -4.56 13.19 6.24
N TYR A 124 -4.17 13.86 5.17
CA TYR A 124 -4.15 15.32 5.03
C TYR A 124 -5.22 15.72 4.03
N GLU A 125 -6.07 16.65 4.44
CA GLU A 125 -7.10 17.22 3.57
C GLU A 125 -6.45 18.20 2.59
N THR A 126 -6.87 18.13 1.34
CA THR A 126 -6.55 19.08 0.27
C THR A 126 -7.86 19.62 -0.33
N ASP A 127 -7.77 20.60 -1.22
CA ASP A 127 -8.98 21.29 -1.74
C ASP A 127 -10.01 20.36 -2.38
N ASN A 128 -9.60 19.28 -3.06
CA ASN A 128 -10.49 18.38 -3.80
C ASN A 128 -10.27 16.89 -3.50
N GLU A 129 -9.21 16.55 -2.77
CA GLU A 129 -8.76 15.19 -2.53
C GLU A 129 -8.14 15.11 -1.14
N PHE A 130 -7.55 13.98 -0.81
CA PHE A 130 -6.73 13.87 0.40
C PHE A 130 -5.50 13.02 0.14
N VAL A 131 -4.45 13.30 0.90
CA VAL A 131 -3.19 12.55 0.86
C VAL A 131 -3.12 11.63 2.07
N ALA A 132 -3.04 10.32 1.82
CA ALA A 132 -2.90 9.31 2.86
C ALA A 132 -1.46 8.79 2.91
N ILE A 133 -0.79 8.96 4.03
CA ILE A 133 0.58 8.50 4.26
C ILE A 133 0.56 7.29 5.19
N PHE A 134 0.91 6.13 4.66
CA PHE A 134 0.94 4.87 5.40
C PHE A 134 2.34 4.60 5.95
N HIS A 135 2.41 4.36 7.23
CA HIS A 135 3.59 3.82 7.88
C HIS A 135 3.69 2.31 7.67
N ARG A 136 4.91 1.83 7.39
CA ARG A 136 5.21 0.41 7.19
C ARG A 136 6.41 0.01 8.04
N GLN A 137 6.36 -1.21 8.56
CA GLN A 137 7.40 -1.78 9.42
C GLN A 137 7.94 -3.05 8.78
N ASN A 138 9.25 -3.11 8.50
CA ASN A 138 9.89 -4.25 7.81
C ASN A 138 9.18 -4.65 6.51
N GLY A 139 8.68 -3.67 5.75
CA GLY A 139 7.92 -3.88 4.52
C GLY A 139 6.44 -4.26 4.71
N SER A 140 6.00 -4.51 5.94
CA SER A 140 4.59 -4.79 6.25
C SER A 140 3.84 -3.51 6.59
N GLY A 141 2.59 -3.40 6.14
CA GLY A 141 1.70 -2.27 6.41
C GLY A 141 0.23 -2.70 6.41
N CYS A 142 -0.69 -1.78 6.68
CA CYS A 142 -2.13 -2.05 6.71
C CYS A 142 -2.88 -1.62 5.44
N LYS A 143 -2.24 -0.94 4.47
CA LYS A 143 -2.89 -0.32 3.30
C LYS A 143 -3.85 -1.24 2.56
N SER A 144 -3.42 -2.46 2.24
CA SER A 144 -4.24 -3.37 1.43
C SER A 144 -5.52 -3.78 2.15
N VAL A 145 -5.43 -4.19 3.42
CA VAL A 145 -6.60 -4.58 4.20
C VAL A 145 -7.48 -3.37 4.52
N PHE A 146 -6.89 -2.20 4.78
CA PHE A 146 -7.64 -0.96 4.98
C PHE A 146 -8.45 -0.59 3.74
N LEU A 147 -7.83 -0.56 2.56
CA LEU A 147 -8.50 -0.23 1.30
C LEU A 147 -9.61 -1.24 0.97
N GLU A 148 -9.35 -2.53 1.18
CA GLU A 148 -10.32 -3.59 0.92
C GLU A 148 -11.55 -3.45 1.83
N THR A 149 -11.35 -3.30 3.14
CA THR A 149 -12.43 -3.16 4.11
C THR A 149 -13.18 -1.84 3.93
N ALA A 150 -12.47 -0.74 3.68
CA ALA A 150 -13.06 0.55 3.34
C ALA A 150 -14.00 0.43 2.13
N ASN A 151 -13.56 -0.19 1.05
CA ASN A 151 -14.37 -0.36 -0.15
C ASN A 151 -15.55 -1.33 0.06
N ASN A 152 -15.41 -2.33 0.92
CA ASN A 152 -16.54 -3.19 1.28
C ASN A 152 -17.64 -2.41 2.01
N ILE A 153 -17.28 -1.50 2.91
CA ILE A 153 -18.20 -0.64 3.66
C ILE A 153 -18.82 0.41 2.71
N LEU A 154 -18.00 1.14 1.97
CA LEU A 154 -18.42 2.20 1.05
C LEU A 154 -19.33 1.71 -0.07
N LYS A 155 -19.18 0.46 -0.48
CA LYS A 155 -20.04 -0.18 -1.49
C LYS A 155 -21.52 -0.13 -1.14
N THR A 156 -21.86 -0.14 0.14
CA THR A 156 -23.25 -0.01 0.62
C THR A 156 -23.87 1.35 0.28
N LYS A 157 -23.02 2.38 0.11
CA LYS A 157 -23.37 3.74 -0.28
C LYS A 157 -23.13 4.00 -1.77
N GLY A 158 -22.73 3.01 -2.55
CA GLY A 158 -22.37 3.20 -3.96
C GLY A 158 -21.08 4.01 -4.18
N ILE A 159 -20.24 4.12 -3.16
CA ILE A 159 -18.99 4.89 -3.17
C ILE A 159 -17.82 3.92 -3.20
N LYS A 160 -16.71 4.37 -3.77
CA LYS A 160 -15.42 3.68 -3.81
C LYS A 160 -14.32 4.65 -3.39
N LEU A 161 -13.44 4.20 -2.50
CA LEU A 161 -12.18 4.86 -2.21
C LEU A 161 -11.13 4.42 -3.24
N GLU A 162 -10.59 5.36 -3.97
CA GLU A 162 -9.48 5.16 -4.90
C GLU A 162 -8.20 5.70 -4.31
N MET A 163 -7.10 4.95 -4.47
CA MET A 163 -5.77 5.31 -3.98
C MET A 163 -4.75 5.16 -5.10
N SER A 164 -4.12 6.25 -5.49
CA SER A 164 -3.02 6.30 -6.45
C SER A 164 -1.71 6.63 -5.73
N LEU A 165 -0.64 5.90 -6.03
CA LEU A 165 0.66 6.13 -5.40
C LEU A 165 1.20 7.51 -5.77
N ILE A 166 1.67 8.25 -4.76
CA ILE A 166 2.42 9.49 -4.96
C ILE A 166 3.91 9.18 -4.88
N VAL A 167 4.65 9.61 -5.90
CA VAL A 167 6.11 9.53 -5.93
C VAL A 167 6.65 10.95 -6.01
N PRO A 168 7.18 11.50 -4.91
CA PRO A 168 7.80 12.83 -4.93
C PRO A 168 8.90 12.92 -5.98
N ILE A 169 9.05 14.09 -6.62
CA ILE A 169 10.06 14.28 -7.68
C ILE A 169 11.47 14.01 -7.13
N SER A 170 11.75 14.40 -5.90
CA SER A 170 13.01 14.10 -5.21
C SER A 170 13.32 12.60 -5.08
N ASP A 171 12.28 11.77 -4.98
CA ASP A 171 12.43 10.30 -4.94
C ASP A 171 12.54 9.69 -6.35
N LYS A 172 12.00 10.36 -7.38
CA LYS A 172 12.20 9.96 -8.79
C LYS A 172 13.65 10.12 -9.24
N GLU A 173 14.38 11.07 -8.65
CA GLU A 173 15.79 11.34 -8.94
C GLU A 173 16.77 10.51 -8.10
N LYS A 174 16.30 9.84 -7.03
CA LYS A 174 17.16 8.94 -6.26
C LYS A 174 17.60 7.80 -7.18
N ASP A 175 18.90 7.51 -7.18
CA ASP A 175 19.57 6.44 -7.94
C ASP A 175 18.98 5.06 -7.63
N ILE A 176 17.78 4.82 -8.15
CA ILE A 176 17.19 3.49 -8.20
C ILE A 176 17.67 2.88 -9.50
N THR A 177 18.74 2.11 -9.43
CA THR A 177 19.32 1.47 -10.60
C THR A 177 18.81 0.04 -10.68
N PRO A 178 18.06 -0.32 -11.73
CA PRO A 178 17.75 -1.71 -12.01
C PRO A 178 19.05 -2.44 -12.34
N VAL A 179 19.34 -3.54 -11.63
CA VAL A 179 20.56 -4.31 -11.82
C VAL A 179 20.30 -5.68 -12.46
N LYS A 180 19.10 -6.21 -12.29
CA LYS A 180 18.72 -7.52 -12.81
C LYS A 180 17.22 -7.61 -12.98
N LEU A 181 16.79 -8.15 -14.10
CA LEU A 181 15.41 -8.56 -14.34
C LEU A 181 15.36 -10.08 -14.52
N THR A 182 14.48 -10.75 -13.82
CA THR A 182 14.22 -12.19 -13.98
C THR A 182 12.82 -12.37 -14.50
N LEU A 183 12.66 -12.82 -15.74
CA LEU A 183 11.38 -13.21 -16.30
C LEU A 183 11.04 -14.63 -15.81
N GLN A 184 9.80 -14.89 -15.47
CA GLN A 184 9.34 -16.13 -14.86
C GLN A 184 8.07 -16.64 -15.55
N CYS A 185 7.99 -17.96 -15.72
CA CYS A 185 6.75 -18.66 -16.00
C CYS A 185 6.18 -19.14 -14.64
N VAL A 186 5.00 -18.66 -14.30
CA VAL A 186 4.30 -19.07 -13.08
C VAL A 186 3.07 -19.85 -13.48
N GLU A 187 3.08 -21.14 -13.22
CA GLU A 187 1.91 -21.99 -13.40
C GLU A 187 1.10 -22.04 -12.08
N ASN A 188 -0.22 -21.92 -12.21
CA ASN A 188 -1.12 -22.26 -11.12
C ASN A 188 -1.34 -23.76 -11.19
N ASP A 189 -1.00 -24.52 -10.15
CA ASP A 189 -1.26 -25.95 -10.08
C ASP A 189 -2.78 -26.20 -10.13
N PRO A 190 -3.31 -26.79 -11.22
CA PRO A 190 -4.72 -27.11 -11.31
C PRO A 190 -5.11 -28.31 -10.46
N SER A 191 -4.15 -29.05 -9.89
CA SER A 191 -4.42 -30.30 -9.14
C SER A 191 -4.84 -30.09 -7.69
N SER A 192 -4.93 -28.83 -7.22
CA SER A 192 -5.44 -28.52 -5.87
C SER A 192 -6.97 -28.43 -5.80
N ASP A 193 -7.69 -29.26 -6.57
CA ASP A 193 -9.15 -29.42 -6.47
C ASP A 193 -9.54 -30.36 -5.34
N VAL A 194 -8.80 -30.28 -4.24
CA VAL A 194 -9.18 -30.91 -2.96
C VAL A 194 -9.75 -29.78 -2.10
N ALA A 195 -11.02 -29.96 -1.77
CA ALA A 195 -11.85 -29.12 -0.94
C ALA A 195 -11.23 -28.81 0.44
N ASP A 196 -10.26 -27.93 0.46
CA ASP A 196 -9.82 -27.23 1.65
C ASP A 196 -9.13 -25.95 1.20
N ASN A 197 -9.45 -24.83 1.85
CA ASN A 197 -8.98 -23.46 1.64
C ASN A 197 -7.45 -23.28 1.72
N ILE A 198 -6.69 -24.14 1.08
CA ILE A 198 -5.24 -24.06 1.00
C ILE A 198 -4.89 -23.18 -0.18
N LYS A 199 -4.30 -22.04 0.11
CA LYS A 199 -3.69 -21.06 -0.79
C LYS A 199 -3.08 -21.74 -2.01
N ARG A 200 -3.50 -21.31 -3.19
CA ARG A 200 -2.84 -21.67 -4.46
C ARG A 200 -1.36 -21.34 -4.32
N LYS A 201 -0.52 -22.36 -4.14
CA LYS A 201 0.93 -22.18 -4.19
C LYS A 201 1.27 -21.84 -5.64
N LYS A 202 1.77 -20.63 -5.87
CA LYS A 202 2.44 -20.32 -7.13
C LYS A 202 3.64 -21.25 -7.26
N ILE A 203 3.63 -22.14 -8.23
CA ILE A 203 4.79 -22.95 -8.59
C ILE A 203 5.59 -22.13 -9.59
N VAL A 204 6.75 -21.66 -9.16
CA VAL A 204 7.71 -21.03 -10.06
C VAL A 204 8.53 -22.13 -10.71
N ILE A 205 8.33 -22.38 -11.99
CA ILE A 205 9.17 -23.29 -12.76
C ILE A 205 10.50 -22.56 -13.01
N ARG A 206 11.49 -22.81 -12.14
CA ARG A 206 12.79 -22.14 -12.15
C ARG A 206 13.63 -22.39 -13.41
N ASP A 207 13.37 -23.47 -14.12
CA ASP A 207 14.16 -23.86 -15.31
C ASP A 207 13.89 -23.00 -16.56
N MET A 208 12.86 -22.11 -16.50
CA MET A 208 12.56 -21.15 -17.58
C MET A 208 12.81 -19.69 -17.16
N GLY A 209 13.52 -19.45 -16.08
CA GLY A 209 13.86 -18.09 -15.63
C GLY A 209 14.95 -17.46 -16.50
N LEU A 210 14.60 -16.50 -17.34
CA LEU A 210 15.59 -15.70 -18.07
C LEU A 210 16.11 -14.58 -17.17
N ASN A 211 17.42 -14.63 -16.85
CA ASN A 211 18.09 -13.60 -16.07
C ASN A 211 18.73 -12.60 -17.03
N LEU A 212 18.27 -11.36 -16.98
CA LEU A 212 18.80 -10.26 -17.75
C LEU A 212 19.57 -9.31 -16.83
N GLU A 213 20.87 -9.13 -17.09
CA GLU A 213 21.61 -8.03 -16.44
C GLU A 213 21.16 -6.71 -17.07
N VAL A 214 20.79 -5.77 -16.21
CA VAL A 214 20.34 -4.44 -16.65
C VAL A 214 21.53 -3.49 -16.53
N MET A 215 22.10 -3.13 -17.65
CA MET A 215 23.17 -2.13 -17.72
C MET A 215 22.56 -0.73 -17.83
N ASP A 216 23.26 0.28 -17.29
CA ASP A 216 22.88 1.68 -17.47
C ASP A 216 22.74 2.00 -18.97
N ASN A 217 21.64 2.70 -19.33
CA ASN A 217 21.26 3.03 -20.70
C ASN A 217 20.88 1.83 -21.60
N SER A 218 20.72 0.63 -21.07
CA SER A 218 20.14 -0.47 -21.84
C SER A 218 18.66 -0.19 -22.19
N PRO A 219 18.11 -0.78 -23.27
CA PRO A 219 16.70 -0.64 -23.60
C PRO A 219 15.79 -1.01 -22.41
N ILE A 220 16.13 -2.07 -21.68
CA ILE A 220 15.38 -2.53 -20.51
C ILE A 220 15.44 -1.48 -19.39
N ALA A 221 16.61 -0.88 -19.13
CA ALA A 221 16.74 0.18 -18.13
C ALA A 221 15.86 1.39 -18.50
N ASN A 222 15.80 1.75 -19.77
CA ASN A 222 14.95 2.85 -20.25
C ASN A 222 13.46 2.54 -20.11
N ILE A 223 13.04 1.31 -20.43
CA ILE A 223 11.65 0.86 -20.23
C ILE A 223 11.28 0.95 -18.74
N ILE A 224 12.12 0.41 -17.85
CA ILE A 224 11.89 0.46 -16.41
C ILE A 224 11.80 1.91 -15.92
N LYS A 225 12.71 2.78 -16.37
CA LYS A 225 12.69 4.21 -16.05
C LYS A 225 11.41 4.90 -16.53
N ASN A 226 10.91 4.56 -17.70
CA ASN A 226 9.67 5.10 -18.23
C ASN A 226 8.45 4.67 -17.39
N VAL A 227 8.43 3.45 -16.86
CA VAL A 227 7.41 3.01 -15.89
C VAL A 227 7.53 3.81 -14.59
N GLN A 228 8.76 4.01 -14.06
CA GLN A 228 9.01 4.81 -12.86
C GLN A 228 8.52 6.25 -12.99
N LEU A 229 8.64 6.82 -14.18
CA LEU A 229 8.21 8.17 -14.51
C LEU A 229 6.71 8.26 -14.88
N GLY A 230 5.98 7.12 -14.86
CA GLY A 230 4.58 7.08 -15.26
C GLY A 230 4.32 7.32 -16.76
N LYS A 231 5.36 7.25 -17.61
CA LYS A 231 5.25 7.49 -19.05
C LYS A 231 4.64 6.32 -19.83
N ILE A 232 4.79 5.11 -19.31
CA ILE A 232 4.20 3.89 -19.86
C ILE A 232 3.61 3.05 -18.73
N SER A 233 2.56 2.27 -19.00
CA SER A 233 1.98 1.35 -18.01
C SER A 233 2.89 0.14 -17.79
N LYS A 234 2.75 -0.53 -16.65
CA LYS A 234 3.49 -1.76 -16.32
C LYS A 234 3.22 -2.87 -17.34
N GLU A 235 1.97 -2.98 -17.76
CA GLU A 235 1.52 -3.98 -18.72
C GLU A 235 2.18 -3.76 -20.10
N ALA A 236 2.19 -2.51 -20.57
CA ALA A 236 2.85 -2.14 -21.81
C ALA A 236 4.37 -2.37 -21.74
N ALA A 237 5.00 -1.97 -20.65
CA ALA A 237 6.41 -2.20 -20.41
C ALA A 237 6.77 -3.70 -20.38
N PHE A 238 5.95 -4.52 -19.71
CA PHE A 238 6.17 -5.95 -19.64
C PHE A 238 6.03 -6.63 -21.02
N ALA A 239 5.05 -6.18 -21.82
CA ALA A 239 4.90 -6.65 -23.20
C ALA A 239 6.13 -6.30 -24.06
N GLU A 240 6.61 -5.04 -23.98
CA GLU A 240 7.79 -4.57 -24.71
C GLU A 240 9.07 -5.36 -24.32
N ILE A 241 9.26 -5.62 -23.01
CA ILE A 241 10.38 -6.43 -22.52
C ILE A 241 10.28 -7.86 -23.09
N LYS A 242 9.11 -8.48 -23.08
CA LYS A 242 8.91 -9.83 -23.62
C LYS A 242 9.22 -9.90 -25.11
N GLU A 243 8.71 -8.96 -25.89
CA GLU A 243 8.97 -8.87 -27.33
C GLU A 243 10.45 -8.73 -27.62
N SER A 244 11.20 -7.93 -26.85
CA SER A 244 12.63 -7.76 -27.00
C SER A 244 13.43 -9.05 -26.81
N GLN A 245 12.86 -10.06 -26.12
CA GLN A 245 13.50 -11.34 -25.85
C GLN A 245 13.09 -12.47 -26.82
N GLY A 246 12.25 -12.18 -27.80
CA GLY A 246 11.89 -13.14 -28.87
C GLY A 246 11.00 -14.32 -28.49
N ASN A 247 10.70 -14.53 -27.20
CA ASN A 247 9.87 -15.60 -26.68
C ASN A 247 8.73 -15.04 -25.81
N ALA A 248 7.94 -14.17 -26.42
CA ALA A 248 6.97 -13.33 -25.74
C ALA A 248 5.89 -14.06 -24.93
N ASN A 249 5.57 -15.33 -25.29
CA ASN A 249 4.38 -16.01 -24.78
C ASN A 249 4.63 -16.86 -23.52
N ASP A 250 5.89 -17.19 -23.22
CA ASP A 250 6.20 -18.14 -22.16
C ASP A 250 6.30 -17.52 -20.76
N PHE A 251 6.48 -16.19 -20.67
CA PHE A 251 6.64 -15.48 -19.40
C PHE A 251 5.37 -14.74 -19.02
N ASN A 252 4.90 -14.98 -17.81
CA ASN A 252 3.70 -14.34 -17.25
C ASN A 252 3.95 -13.55 -15.95
N ASP A 253 5.17 -13.60 -15.40
CA ASP A 253 5.59 -12.81 -14.22
C ASP A 253 7.05 -12.39 -14.35
N ALA A 254 7.47 -11.41 -13.57
CA ALA A 254 8.86 -10.98 -13.49
C ALA A 254 9.24 -10.53 -12.08
N GLU A 255 10.52 -10.68 -11.77
CA GLU A 255 11.15 -10.17 -10.56
C GLU A 255 12.25 -9.18 -10.95
N LEU A 256 12.21 -7.98 -10.39
CA LEU A 256 13.21 -6.95 -10.61
C LEU A 256 14.12 -6.79 -9.39
N SER A 257 15.43 -6.82 -9.60
CA SER A 257 16.41 -6.47 -8.57
C SER A 257 16.81 -5.00 -8.76
N LEU A 258 16.55 -4.19 -7.75
CA LEU A 258 16.83 -2.75 -7.74
C LEU A 258 17.94 -2.45 -6.74
N LYS A 259 18.95 -1.70 -7.18
CA LYS A 259 19.94 -1.11 -6.28
C LYS A 259 19.40 0.24 -5.81
N ILE A 260 19.24 0.38 -4.50
CA ILE A 260 18.77 1.59 -3.83
C ILE A 260 19.89 2.00 -2.86
N GLY A 261 20.68 2.99 -3.24
CA GLY A 261 21.89 3.34 -2.51
C GLY A 261 22.88 2.15 -2.42
N LYS A 262 23.18 1.68 -1.21
CA LYS A 262 24.10 0.55 -0.98
C LYS A 262 23.43 -0.83 -0.90
N LYS A 263 22.10 -0.91 -1.01
CA LYS A 263 21.33 -2.15 -0.83
C LYS A 263 20.69 -2.58 -2.14
N THR A 264 20.66 -3.89 -2.40
CA THR A 264 19.87 -4.46 -3.51
C THR A 264 18.62 -5.10 -2.93
N ARG A 265 17.45 -4.75 -3.52
CA ARG A 265 16.14 -5.32 -3.16
C ARG A 265 15.55 -6.04 -4.37
N ARG A 266 14.91 -7.18 -4.11
CA ARG A 266 14.13 -7.92 -5.11
C ARG A 266 12.67 -7.58 -4.96
N VAL A 267 11.99 -7.40 -6.09
CA VAL A 267 10.64 -6.90 -6.18
C VAL A 267 9.92 -7.63 -7.27
N SER A 268 8.71 -8.10 -7.00
CA SER A 268 7.81 -8.55 -8.05
C SER A 268 7.50 -7.39 -9.00
N TRP A 269 7.40 -7.66 -10.29
CA TRP A 269 6.99 -6.69 -11.29
C TRP A 269 5.64 -6.04 -10.95
N ASN A 270 4.74 -6.82 -10.37
CA ASN A 270 3.43 -6.35 -9.93
C ASN A 270 3.50 -5.37 -8.73
N ASP A 271 4.56 -5.47 -7.92
CA ASP A 271 4.78 -4.63 -6.73
C ASP A 271 5.79 -3.49 -6.97
N PHE A 272 6.27 -3.36 -8.20
CA PHE A 272 7.34 -2.41 -8.55
C PHE A 272 7.00 -0.96 -8.19
N GLU A 273 5.77 -0.52 -8.41
CA GLU A 273 5.30 0.82 -8.02
C GLU A 273 5.40 1.05 -6.50
N ASN A 274 5.20 0.01 -5.70
CA ASN A 274 5.25 0.11 -4.24
C ASN A 274 6.66 0.38 -3.68
N ILE A 275 7.71 0.40 -4.50
CA ILE A 275 9.09 0.61 -4.06
C ILE A 275 9.55 2.02 -4.38
N VAL A 276 9.12 2.55 -5.51
CA VAL A 276 9.53 3.89 -5.97
C VAL A 276 8.98 4.98 -5.05
N GLY A 277 7.80 4.76 -4.46
CA GLY A 277 7.15 5.68 -3.52
C GLY A 277 7.44 5.40 -2.04
N VAL A 278 8.44 4.58 -1.71
CA VAL A 278 8.76 4.25 -0.30
C VAL A 278 9.86 5.16 0.23
N HIS A 279 9.49 6.04 1.14
CA HIS A 279 10.41 6.93 1.85
C HIS A 279 10.95 6.22 3.12
N ASP A 280 12.26 5.93 3.15
CA ASP A 280 12.94 5.29 4.29
C ASP A 280 13.23 6.33 5.38
N ILE A 281 12.57 6.19 6.52
CA ILE A 281 12.70 7.05 7.69
C ILE A 281 13.44 6.39 8.85
N THR A 282 14.00 5.20 8.65
CA THR A 282 14.53 4.33 9.71
C THR A 282 15.54 5.05 10.59
N ASP A 283 16.59 5.61 10.00
CA ASP A 283 17.69 6.23 10.75
C ASP A 283 17.24 7.52 11.44
N GLU A 284 16.40 8.34 10.77
CA GLU A 284 15.88 9.59 11.31
C GLU A 284 14.92 9.32 12.46
N LEU A 285 13.97 8.42 12.29
CA LEU A 285 13.01 8.04 13.33
C LEU A 285 13.70 7.46 14.56
N HIS A 286 14.64 6.53 14.39
CA HIS A 286 15.32 5.92 15.50
C HIS A 286 16.18 6.93 16.27
N ARG A 287 16.85 7.85 15.58
CA ARG A 287 17.65 8.91 16.19
C ARG A 287 16.79 9.86 17.03
N GLU A 288 15.68 10.32 16.49
CA GLU A 288 14.79 11.26 17.19
C GLU A 288 14.00 10.56 18.33
N TYR A 289 13.55 9.33 18.11
CA TYR A 289 12.93 8.51 19.16
C TYR A 289 13.90 8.24 20.33
N ALA A 290 15.19 8.03 20.07
CA ALA A 290 16.18 7.84 21.12
C ALA A 290 16.26 9.04 22.08
N LYS A 291 15.99 10.26 21.58
CA LYS A 291 15.96 11.51 22.35
C LYS A 291 14.64 11.73 23.07
N SER A 292 13.53 11.67 22.33
CA SER A 292 12.20 12.05 22.82
C SER A 292 11.49 10.96 23.61
N LYS A 293 11.80 9.69 23.34
CA LYS A 293 11.11 8.48 23.84
C LYS A 293 9.63 8.42 23.45
N ASN A 294 9.19 9.26 22.51
CA ASN A 294 7.82 9.29 22.02
C ASN A 294 7.79 8.95 20.51
N PHE A 295 7.60 7.67 20.20
CA PHE A 295 7.60 7.14 18.84
C PHE A 295 6.55 7.79 17.94
N VAL A 296 5.32 7.90 18.43
CA VAL A 296 4.20 8.44 17.65
C VAL A 296 4.43 9.91 17.29
N ASN A 297 4.89 10.71 18.25
CA ASN A 297 5.17 12.13 18.00
C ASN A 297 6.27 12.33 16.95
N GLU A 298 7.35 11.53 17.01
CA GLU A 298 8.43 11.63 16.03
C GLU A 298 7.97 11.12 14.64
N LEU A 299 7.18 10.07 14.60
CA LEU A 299 6.60 9.57 13.36
C LEU A 299 5.65 10.61 12.72
N THR A 300 4.84 11.31 13.56
CA THR A 300 3.96 12.40 13.09
C THR A 300 4.77 13.54 12.48
N LYS A 301 5.85 13.97 13.12
CA LYS A 301 6.74 15.01 12.56
C LYS A 301 7.33 14.61 11.20
N LEU A 302 7.76 13.36 11.07
CA LEU A 302 8.31 12.85 9.82
C LEU A 302 7.24 12.72 8.73
N SER A 303 6.01 12.36 9.11
CA SER A 303 4.88 12.37 8.19
C SER A 303 4.55 13.78 7.69
N HIS A 304 4.57 14.79 8.56
CA HIS A 304 4.37 16.20 8.17
C HIS A 304 5.46 16.67 7.21
N LYS A 305 6.73 16.36 7.51
CA LYS A 305 7.85 16.69 6.63
C LYS A 305 7.67 16.04 5.25
N TYR A 306 7.32 14.76 5.21
CA TYR A 306 7.12 14.04 3.96
C TYR A 306 5.91 14.57 3.17
N TYR A 307 4.82 14.93 3.86
CA TYR A 307 3.69 15.62 3.23
C TYR A 307 4.10 16.96 2.60
N HIS A 308 4.89 17.77 3.31
CA HIS A 308 5.40 19.03 2.80
C HIS A 308 6.26 18.84 1.54
N ASP A 309 7.17 17.84 1.56
CA ASP A 309 8.00 17.49 0.40
C ASP A 309 7.13 17.10 -0.82
N ILE A 310 5.97 16.43 -0.60
CA ILE A 310 5.02 16.07 -1.65
C ILE A 310 4.38 17.32 -2.25
N ILE A 311 3.87 18.23 -1.43
CA ILE A 311 3.23 19.48 -1.89
C ILE A 311 4.22 20.35 -2.63
N GLU A 312 5.41 20.60 -2.09
CA GLU A 312 6.45 21.40 -2.75
C GLU A 312 6.93 20.81 -4.08
N SER A 313 6.85 19.48 -4.23
CA SER A 313 7.20 18.81 -5.49
C SER A 313 6.17 19.01 -6.61
N GLY A 314 5.03 19.69 -6.36
CA GLY A 314 3.99 19.94 -7.35
C GLY A 314 3.21 18.70 -7.79
N VAL A 315 3.30 17.58 -7.06
CA VAL A 315 2.65 16.31 -7.45
C VAL A 315 1.14 16.33 -7.22
N THR A 316 0.61 17.36 -6.55
CA THR A 316 -0.83 17.49 -6.28
C THR A 316 -1.60 18.24 -7.37
N ASP A 317 -0.92 18.87 -8.35
CA ASP A 317 -1.53 19.82 -9.30
C ASP A 317 -1.60 19.32 -10.75
N ASP A 318 -1.61 18.02 -11.03
CA ASP A 318 -1.75 17.55 -12.42
C ASP A 318 -3.09 16.85 -12.67
N GLU A 319 -3.93 17.61 -13.41
CA GLU A 319 -4.92 17.38 -14.47
C GLU A 319 -5.77 16.09 -14.41
#